data_695687d2a7a833a325755a5579f90095
#
_entry.id   695687d2a7a833a325755a5579f90095
#
_cell.length_a   1.000
_cell.length_b   1.000
_cell.length_c   1.000
_cell.angle_alpha   90.00
_cell.angle_beta   90.00
_cell.angle_gamma   90.00
#
_symmetry.space_group_name_H-M   'P 1'
#
loop_
_entity.id
_entity.type
_entity.pdbx_description
1 polymer ?
#
loop_
_entity_poly.entity_id
_entity_poly.type
_entity_poly.pdbx_seq_one_letter_code
_entity_poly.pdbx_strand_id
1 'polypeptide(L)'
;MSSETSSGFEPSGFHRAIVRLFSTYAEGFDDFDLDKVLSCFAYPVTIWQLGKGTVFADAEELAENVEALFDVFEAEEIVQSRFAIGEAASDGNGAFVGLSWTQERLAGEIAMEFRCRYALRRDDFTADWRIALVINEEEVSIG
;
A
#
# COMPACT_ATOMS: atom_id res chain seq x y z
N MET A 1 4.39 17.57 29.81
CA MET A 1 4.27 17.32 29.44
C MET A 1 3.90 17.08 28.79
N SER A 2 4.12 17.09 28.80
CA SER A 2 3.80 16.81 28.14
C SER A 2 3.60 16.22 27.54
N SER A 3 3.69 16.20 27.53
CA SER A 3 3.48 15.65 26.93
C SER A 3 3.15 15.19 26.38
N GLU A 4 3.00 15.37 26.37
CA GLU A 4 2.78 14.99 25.88
C GLU A 4 2.51 14.82 25.03
N THR A 5 2.52 15.25 25.10
CA THR A 5 2.41 15.19 24.31
C THR A 5 2.58 14.88 23.51
N SER A 6 2.92 15.10 23.52
CA SER A 6 3.25 14.76 22.80
C SER A 6 3.22 14.01 22.40
N SER A 7 3.23 13.81 22.66
CA SER A 7 3.30 13.05 22.24
C SER A 7 2.65 12.52 21.84
N GLY A 8 2.27 12.56 22.32
CA GLY A 8 1.53 11.98 21.95
C GLY A 8 1.11 12.02 20.79
N PHE A 9 0.88 12.63 20.66
CA PHE A 9 0.70 12.75 19.55
C PHE A 9 1.47 12.30 18.75
N GLU A 10 1.92 11.67 19.40
CA GLU A 10 2.68 11.15 18.65
C GLU A 10 2.05 10.03 18.17
N PRO A 11 1.44 10.07 17.22
CA PRO A 11 0.73 9.02 16.62
C PRO A 11 1.75 8.10 16.15
N SER A 12 2.71 8.25 16.66
CA SER A 12 3.84 7.83 16.22
C SER A 12 4.00 6.39 16.06
N GLY A 13 3.48 5.54 16.92
CA GLY A 13 3.59 4.12 16.73
C GLY A 13 2.86 3.65 15.50
N PHE A 14 1.60 4.06 15.37
CA PHE A 14 0.78 3.68 14.24
C PHE A 14 1.26 4.35 12.95
N HIS A 15 1.53 5.64 13.00
CA HIS A 15 1.99 6.35 11.82
C HIS A 15 3.29 5.77 11.28
N ARG A 16 4.25 5.51 12.16
CA ARG A 16 5.52 4.93 11.73
C ARG A 16 5.34 3.55 11.15
N ALA A 17 4.41 2.77 11.73
CA ALA A 17 4.16 1.43 11.22
C ALA A 17 3.57 1.49 9.81
N ILE A 18 2.67 2.45 9.56
CA ILE A 18 2.08 2.63 8.24
C ILE A 18 3.14 3.06 7.23
N VAL A 19 3.98 4.02 7.61
CA VAL A 19 5.04 4.47 6.72
C VAL A 19 5.98 3.31 6.41
N ARG A 20 6.32 2.50 7.42
CA ARG A 20 7.21 1.36 7.19
C ARG A 20 6.59 0.32 6.26
N LEU A 21 5.31 0.01 6.48
CA LEU A 21 4.63 -0.97 5.66
C LEU A 21 4.62 -0.55 4.19
N PHE A 22 4.19 0.69 3.93
CA PHE A 22 4.05 1.14 2.55
C PHE A 22 5.37 1.52 1.92
N SER A 23 6.39 1.86 2.71
CA SER A 23 7.73 2.02 2.17
C SER A 23 8.29 0.69 1.69
N THR A 24 8.06 -0.39 2.46
CA THR A 24 8.47 -1.73 2.05
C THR A 24 7.73 -2.15 0.79
N TYR A 25 6.43 -1.85 0.76
CA TYR A 25 5.59 -2.17 -0.39
C TYR A 25 6.09 -1.45 -1.64
N ALA A 26 6.36 -0.15 -1.53
CA ALA A 26 6.85 0.65 -2.66
C ALA A 26 8.23 0.17 -3.12
N GLU A 27 9.12 -0.13 -2.18
CA GLU A 27 10.45 -0.63 -2.52
C GLU A 27 10.36 -1.96 -3.25
N GLY A 28 9.44 -2.81 -2.82
CA GLY A 28 9.25 -4.09 -3.47
C GLY A 28 8.89 -3.93 -4.93
N PHE A 29 7.98 -3.01 -5.25
CA PHE A 29 7.62 -2.75 -6.63
C PHE A 29 8.76 -2.09 -7.40
N ASP A 30 9.40 -1.10 -6.80
CA ASP A 30 10.46 -0.37 -7.49
C ASP A 30 11.66 -1.26 -7.82
N ASP A 31 11.92 -2.27 -6.96
CA ASP A 31 13.04 -3.17 -7.14
C ASP A 31 12.65 -4.49 -7.80
N PHE A 32 11.39 -4.65 -8.19
CA PHE A 32 10.87 -5.91 -8.75
C PHE A 32 11.14 -7.08 -7.80
N ASP A 33 10.95 -6.84 -6.49
CA ASP A 33 11.19 -7.84 -5.47
C ASP A 33 9.85 -8.45 -5.07
N LEU A 34 9.52 -9.57 -5.69
CA LEU A 34 8.21 -10.20 -5.51
C LEU A 34 7.95 -10.59 -4.06
N ASP A 35 8.92 -11.20 -3.40
CA ASP A 35 8.73 -11.65 -2.03
C ASP A 35 8.49 -10.47 -1.09
N LYS A 36 9.18 -9.37 -1.33
CA LYS A 36 9.00 -8.19 -0.49
C LYS A 36 7.58 -7.65 -0.62
N VAL A 37 7.04 -7.59 -1.84
CA VAL A 37 5.66 -7.13 -2.04
C VAL A 37 4.68 -8.09 -1.37
N LEU A 38 4.85 -9.40 -1.62
CA LEU A 38 3.92 -10.38 -1.09
C LEU A 38 3.89 -10.42 0.43
N SER A 39 5.00 -10.07 1.08
CA SER A 39 5.08 -10.07 2.53
C SER A 39 4.28 -8.95 3.17
N CYS A 40 3.82 -7.98 2.40
CA CYS A 40 3.06 -6.86 2.92
C CYS A 40 1.57 -7.19 3.09
N PHE A 41 1.14 -8.35 2.64
CA PHE A 41 -0.29 -8.69 2.62
C PHE A 41 -0.68 -9.72 3.68
N ALA A 42 -1.92 -9.61 4.16
CA ALA A 42 -2.55 -10.64 4.97
C ALA A 42 -3.48 -11.40 4.04
N TYR A 43 -3.47 -12.72 4.13
CA TYR A 43 -4.25 -13.55 3.22
C TYR A 43 -5.43 -14.19 3.95
N PRO A 44 -6.58 -14.31 3.31
CA PRO A 44 -6.85 -13.89 1.92
C PRO A 44 -6.91 -12.37 1.82
N VAL A 45 -6.54 -11.84 0.66
CA VAL A 45 -6.64 -10.41 0.42
C VAL A 45 -7.60 -10.18 -0.73
N THR A 46 -8.40 -9.11 -0.66
CA THR A 46 -9.32 -8.75 -1.71
C THR A 46 -8.84 -7.46 -2.36
N ILE A 47 -8.83 -7.42 -3.68
CA ILE A 47 -8.45 -6.22 -4.42
C ILE A 47 -9.62 -5.82 -5.30
N TRP A 48 -10.11 -4.59 -5.10
CA TRP A 48 -11.17 -4.00 -5.91
C TRP A 48 -10.54 -3.04 -6.90
N GLN A 49 -10.83 -3.29 -8.17
CA GLN A 49 -10.28 -2.48 -9.23
C GLN A 49 -11.21 -2.55 -10.42
N LEU A 50 -11.51 -1.42 -11.02
CA LEU A 50 -12.38 -1.33 -12.19
C LEU A 50 -13.75 -1.97 -11.93
N GLY A 51 -14.29 -1.71 -10.75
CA GLY A 51 -15.61 -2.21 -10.39
C GLY A 51 -15.68 -3.69 -10.10
N LYS A 52 -14.54 -4.36 -9.97
CA LYS A 52 -14.50 -5.79 -9.76
C LYS A 52 -13.61 -6.13 -8.57
N GLY A 53 -14.10 -7.00 -7.70
CA GLY A 53 -13.33 -7.49 -6.56
C GLY A 53 -12.79 -8.87 -6.85
N THR A 54 -11.52 -9.09 -6.57
CA THR A 54 -10.87 -10.38 -6.75
C THR A 54 -10.25 -10.79 -5.43
N VAL A 55 -10.50 -12.03 -5.02
CA VAL A 55 -9.95 -12.57 -3.78
C VAL A 55 -8.76 -13.44 -4.12
N PHE A 56 -7.66 -13.19 -3.43
CA PHE A 56 -6.44 -13.99 -3.57
C PHE A 56 -6.25 -14.75 -2.25
N ALA A 57 -6.32 -16.07 -2.31
CA ALA A 57 -6.32 -16.90 -1.10
C ALA A 57 -4.96 -16.93 -0.42
N ASP A 58 -3.90 -16.83 -1.17
CA ASP A 58 -2.55 -16.93 -0.64
C ASP A 58 -1.56 -16.18 -1.52
N ALA A 59 -0.31 -16.17 -1.11
CA ALA A 59 0.73 -15.43 -1.81
C ALA A 59 0.95 -15.96 -3.22
N GLU A 60 0.77 -17.25 -3.41
CA GLU A 60 0.99 -17.85 -4.72
C GLU A 60 -0.03 -17.32 -5.73
N GLU A 61 -1.29 -17.18 -5.31
CA GLU A 61 -2.31 -16.62 -6.18
C GLU A 61 -2.05 -15.14 -6.46
N LEU A 62 -1.60 -14.40 -5.46
CA LEU A 62 -1.34 -12.98 -5.64
C LEU A 62 -0.11 -12.73 -6.50
N ALA A 63 0.84 -13.66 -6.50
CA ALA A 63 2.10 -13.48 -7.20
C ALA A 63 1.91 -13.16 -8.69
N GLU A 64 0.96 -13.83 -9.35
CA GLU A 64 0.73 -13.56 -10.77
C GLU A 64 0.26 -12.13 -11.00
N ASN A 65 -0.58 -11.64 -10.10
CA ASN A 65 -1.09 -10.29 -10.20
C ASN A 65 0.04 -9.28 -9.99
N VAL A 66 0.93 -9.54 -9.03
CA VAL A 66 2.05 -8.64 -8.76
C VAL A 66 3.04 -8.65 -9.94
N GLU A 67 3.29 -9.85 -10.50
CA GLU A 67 4.18 -9.93 -11.65
C GLU A 67 3.63 -9.18 -12.85
N ALA A 68 2.31 -9.20 -13.04
CA ALA A 68 1.70 -8.43 -14.11
C ALA A 68 1.91 -6.94 -13.88
N LEU A 69 1.89 -6.48 -12.63
CA LEU A 69 2.17 -5.08 -12.32
C LEU A 69 3.64 -4.75 -12.54
N PHE A 70 4.54 -5.68 -12.27
CA PHE A 70 5.96 -5.48 -12.58
C PHE A 70 6.14 -5.24 -14.08
N ASP A 71 5.38 -5.97 -14.92
CA ASP A 71 5.45 -5.77 -16.35
C ASP A 71 4.98 -4.38 -16.75
N VAL A 72 3.95 -3.86 -16.06
CA VAL A 72 3.49 -2.50 -16.29
C VAL A 72 4.57 -1.50 -15.88
N PHE A 73 5.22 -1.72 -14.74
CA PHE A 73 6.30 -0.83 -14.30
C PHE A 73 7.43 -0.80 -15.33
N GLU A 74 7.76 -1.95 -15.86
CA GLU A 74 8.82 -2.01 -16.86
C GLU A 74 8.40 -1.31 -18.15
N ALA A 75 7.20 -1.59 -18.63
CA ALA A 75 6.71 -1.01 -19.86
C ALA A 75 6.57 0.51 -19.77
N GLU A 76 6.16 1.01 -18.60
CA GLU A 76 5.99 2.43 -18.37
C GLU A 76 7.26 3.10 -17.86
N GLU A 77 8.32 2.31 -17.66
CA GLU A 77 9.60 2.82 -17.19
C GLU A 77 9.50 3.51 -15.82
N ILE A 78 8.66 2.96 -14.96
CA ILE A 78 8.49 3.49 -13.61
C ILE A 78 9.67 2.99 -12.76
N VAL A 79 10.38 3.92 -12.13
CA VAL A 79 11.55 3.58 -11.32
C VAL A 79 11.36 3.94 -9.85
N GLN A 80 10.38 4.75 -9.53
CA GLN A 80 10.17 5.14 -8.14
C GLN A 80 8.69 5.37 -7.84
N SER A 81 8.24 4.81 -6.73
CA SER A 81 6.87 5.01 -6.25
C SER A 81 6.93 5.79 -4.95
N ARG A 82 6.14 6.85 -4.87
CA ARG A 82 6.06 7.67 -3.66
C ARG A 82 4.62 7.76 -3.23
N PHE A 83 4.39 7.92 -1.94
CA PHE A 83 3.04 8.01 -1.42
C PHE A 83 2.91 9.12 -0.39
N ALA A 84 1.69 9.60 -0.26
CA ALA A 84 1.32 10.52 0.80
C ALA A 84 0.10 9.96 1.50
N ILE A 85 0.09 10.01 2.82
CA ILE A 85 -1.03 9.51 3.61
C ILE A 85 -2.09 10.60 3.66
N GLY A 86 -3.29 10.29 3.18
CA GLY A 86 -4.39 11.24 3.22
C GLY A 86 -5.19 11.10 4.50
N GLU A 87 -5.53 9.86 4.85
CA GLU A 87 -6.30 9.62 6.06
C GLU A 87 -5.90 8.27 6.63
N ALA A 88 -5.98 8.13 7.93
CA ALA A 88 -5.65 6.88 8.59
C ALA A 88 -6.39 6.81 9.92
N ALA A 89 -6.95 5.64 10.23
CA ALA A 89 -7.65 5.41 11.47
C ALA A 89 -7.43 3.97 11.90
N SER A 90 -7.31 3.74 13.18
CA SER A 90 -7.05 2.41 13.72
C SER A 90 -7.81 2.19 15.03
N ASP A 91 -8.26 0.95 15.26
CA ASP A 91 -8.84 0.59 16.54
C ASP A 91 -7.94 -0.38 17.28
N GLY A 92 -6.70 -0.52 16.88
CA GLY A 92 -5.73 -1.40 17.54
C GLY A 92 -5.49 -2.70 16.80
N ASN A 93 -6.50 -3.28 16.18
CA ASN A 93 -6.37 -4.54 15.46
C ASN A 93 -6.61 -4.39 13.97
N GLY A 94 -7.39 -3.42 13.59
CA GLY A 94 -7.66 -3.11 12.19
C GLY A 94 -7.42 -1.65 11.93
N ALA A 95 -7.23 -1.30 10.68
CA ALA A 95 -6.99 0.08 10.29
C ALA A 95 -7.49 0.33 8.89
N PHE A 96 -7.82 1.58 8.61
CA PHE A 96 -8.09 2.04 7.26
C PHE A 96 -7.13 3.15 6.93
N VAL A 97 -6.58 3.10 5.72
CA VAL A 97 -5.58 4.08 5.29
C VAL A 97 -5.87 4.46 3.86
N GLY A 98 -5.89 5.75 3.57
CA GLY A 98 -5.99 6.26 2.21
C GLY A 98 -4.67 6.84 1.78
N LEU A 99 -4.16 6.42 0.64
CA LEU A 99 -2.89 6.89 0.11
C LEU A 99 -3.05 7.49 -1.26
N SER A 100 -2.28 8.54 -1.52
CA SER A 100 -2.12 9.08 -2.86
C SER A 100 -0.76 8.62 -3.36
N TRP A 101 -0.75 7.95 -4.50
CA TRP A 101 0.48 7.41 -5.07
C TRP A 101 0.93 8.25 -6.25
N THR A 102 2.23 8.46 -6.35
CA THR A 102 2.85 9.10 -7.51
C THR A 102 3.95 8.17 -7.98
N GLN A 103 3.85 7.73 -9.21
CA GLN A 103 4.84 6.83 -9.80
C GLN A 103 5.62 7.58 -10.87
N GLU A 104 6.94 7.54 -10.74
CA GLU A 104 7.82 8.38 -11.52
C GLU A 104 8.78 7.60 -12.38
N ARG A 105 9.10 8.18 -13.53
CA ARG A 105 10.15 7.69 -14.41
C ARG A 105 11.47 8.32 -14.00
N LEU A 106 12.52 7.88 -14.63
CA LEU A 106 13.83 8.45 -14.39
C LEU A 106 13.77 9.95 -14.66
N ALA A 107 14.48 10.72 -13.88
CA ALA A 107 14.50 12.17 -13.95
C ALA A 107 13.25 12.83 -13.39
N GLY A 108 12.40 12.06 -12.74
CA GLY A 108 11.27 12.64 -12.01
C GLY A 108 10.01 12.86 -12.83
N GLU A 109 9.97 12.39 -14.06
CA GLU A 109 8.76 12.53 -14.86
C GLU A 109 7.67 11.64 -14.27
N ILE A 110 6.47 12.18 -14.10
CA ILE A 110 5.37 11.44 -13.51
C ILE A 110 4.73 10.53 -14.55
N ALA A 111 4.70 9.23 -14.27
CA ALA A 111 4.06 8.28 -15.15
C ALA A 111 2.60 8.10 -14.79
N MET A 112 2.29 8.05 -13.48
CA MET A 112 0.94 7.79 -13.02
C MET A 112 0.72 8.42 -11.66
N GLU A 113 -0.53 8.86 -11.43
CA GLU A 113 -0.96 9.28 -10.10
C GLU A 113 -2.31 8.65 -9.86
N PHE A 114 -2.51 8.10 -8.66
CA PHE A 114 -3.78 7.47 -8.34
C PHE A 114 -3.93 7.39 -6.82
N ARG A 115 -5.12 7.04 -6.37
CA ARG A 115 -5.39 6.88 -4.95
C ARG A 115 -5.89 5.48 -4.68
N CYS A 116 -5.50 4.96 -3.53
CA CYS A 116 -5.98 3.66 -3.06
C CYS A 116 -6.37 3.78 -1.61
N ARG A 117 -7.38 3.01 -1.24
CA ARG A 117 -7.74 2.83 0.15
C ARG A 117 -7.42 1.41 0.53
N TYR A 118 -6.98 1.24 1.76
CA TYR A 118 -6.52 -0.04 2.26
C TYR A 118 -7.16 -0.33 3.59
N ALA A 119 -7.56 -1.59 3.79
CA ALA A 119 -7.87 -2.07 5.12
C ALA A 119 -6.70 -2.93 5.56
N LEU A 120 -6.22 -2.69 6.76
CA LEU A 120 -5.08 -3.39 7.29
C LEU A 120 -5.49 -4.22 8.49
N ARG A 121 -4.78 -5.32 8.72
CA ARG A 121 -4.94 -6.12 9.91
C ARG A 121 -3.61 -6.25 10.60
N ARG A 122 -3.66 -6.38 11.92
CA ARG A 122 -2.47 -6.63 12.69
C ARG A 122 -2.25 -8.14 12.75
N ASP A 123 -1.04 -8.57 12.46
CA ASP A 123 -0.69 -9.98 12.52
C ASP A 123 -0.67 -10.41 13.98
N ASP A 124 -1.33 -11.54 14.30
CA ASP A 124 -1.46 -11.98 15.67
C ASP A 124 -0.14 -12.40 16.31
N PHE A 125 0.82 -12.81 15.49
CA PHE A 125 2.09 -13.31 16.00
C PHE A 125 3.18 -12.26 16.04
N THR A 126 3.28 -11.44 15.00
CA THR A 126 4.37 -10.47 14.91
C THR A 126 3.94 -9.06 15.28
N ALA A 127 2.64 -8.82 15.36
CA ALA A 127 2.05 -7.51 15.59
C ALA A 127 2.32 -6.53 14.44
N ASP A 128 2.78 -7.03 13.31
CA ASP A 128 2.99 -6.18 12.14
C ASP A 128 1.67 -5.93 11.43
N TRP A 129 1.54 -4.77 10.83
CA TRP A 129 0.38 -4.46 10.01
C TRP A 129 0.54 -5.04 8.62
N ARG A 130 -0.54 -5.60 8.07
CA ARG A 130 -0.54 -6.16 6.73
C ARG A 130 -1.80 -5.78 6.01
N ILE A 131 -1.72 -5.73 4.70
CA ILE A 131 -2.82 -5.29 3.85
C ILE A 131 -3.79 -6.43 3.62
N ALA A 132 -5.06 -6.24 3.99
CA ALA A 132 -6.09 -7.26 3.82
C ALA A 132 -7.09 -6.91 2.73
N LEU A 133 -7.16 -5.64 2.34
CA LEU A 133 -8.11 -5.18 1.33
C LEU A 133 -7.49 -3.99 0.62
N VAL A 134 -7.61 -3.96 -0.70
CA VAL A 134 -7.18 -2.83 -1.51
C VAL A 134 -8.37 -2.36 -2.32
N ILE A 135 -8.67 -1.08 -2.26
CA ILE A 135 -9.67 -0.46 -3.11
C ILE A 135 -8.96 0.58 -3.94
N ASN A 136 -8.78 0.28 -5.22
CA ASN A 136 -8.13 1.20 -6.13
C ASN A 136 -9.20 2.16 -6.60
N GLU A 137 -9.08 3.44 -6.22
CA GLU A 137 -10.05 4.43 -6.62
C GLU A 137 -9.80 4.79 -8.06
N GLU A 138 -10.80 4.56 -8.88
CA GLU A 138 -10.63 4.89 -10.26
C GLU A 138 -10.67 6.38 -10.42
N GLU A 139 -9.84 6.84 -11.29
CA GLU A 139 -9.83 8.20 -11.59
C GLU A 139 -11.10 8.54 -12.24
N VAL A 140 -11.87 9.31 -11.64
CA VAL A 140 -13.07 9.77 -12.25
C VAL A 140 -12.64 10.83 -13.17
N SER A 141 -12.53 10.49 -14.40
CA SER A 141 -12.22 11.48 -15.37
C SER A 141 -13.40 12.31 -15.51
N ILE A 142 -13.36 13.48 -15.00
CA ILE A 142 -14.44 14.31 -15.13
C ILE A 142 -14.32 15.03 -16.33
N GLY A 143 -13.80 14.73 -17.08
CA GLY A 143 -13.72 15.45 -18.28
C GLY A 143 -13.75 15.56 -19.23
#